data_d3d7bfcf02186ab1d2d3a9fb394f6d46
#
_entry.id   d3d7bfcf02186ab1d2d3a9fb394f6d46
#
_cell.length_a   1.000
_cell.length_b   1.000
_cell.length_c   1.000
_cell.angle_alpha   90.00
_cell.angle_beta   90.00
_cell.angle_gamma   90.00
#
_symmetry.space_group_name_H-M   'P 1'
#
loop_
_entity.id
_entity.type
_entity.pdbx_description
1 polymer ?
#
loop_
_entity_poly.entity_id
_entity_poly.type
_entity_poly.pdbx_seq_one_letter_code
_entity_poly.pdbx_strand_id
1 'polypeptide(L)'
;YTRIAALFVRRGAVTIALLFAIFFGMGYLFKSLPTGFLPYEDQGAFMVDLRLPDGASLNRTELVLTEVENELSEIAGVTDVMSVAGFSMLSGSMSPNAAFIIGILDHWDNRQTPELSLRTIFGKLRAISGSNSDARIIPFVPPPIPGLGSTSGFEFVLQDLSGGSLVD
;
A
#
# COMPACT_ATOMS: atom_id res chain seq x y z
N TYR A 1 -42.69 22.61 -13.15
CA TYR A 1 -41.99 23.22 -12.00
C TYR A 1 -43.02 23.77 -10.98
N THR A 2 -43.93 24.68 -11.39
CA THR A 2 -44.85 25.37 -10.49
C THR A 2 -45.79 24.45 -9.68
N ARG A 3 -46.29 23.35 -10.27
CA ARG A 3 -47.15 22.39 -9.57
C ARG A 3 -46.42 21.64 -8.46
N ILE A 4 -45.17 21.25 -8.71
CA ILE A 4 -44.32 20.54 -7.73
C ILE A 4 -43.92 21.49 -6.61
N ALA A 5 -43.49 22.72 -6.95
CA ALA A 5 -43.14 23.75 -5.97
C ALA A 5 -44.35 24.10 -5.06
N ALA A 6 -45.54 24.25 -5.63
CA ALA A 6 -46.75 24.51 -4.87
C ALA A 6 -47.13 23.34 -3.91
N LEU A 7 -46.85 22.10 -4.30
CA LEU A 7 -47.07 20.93 -3.44
C LEU A 7 -46.16 20.96 -2.20
N PHE A 8 -44.87 21.26 -2.41
CA PHE A 8 -43.90 21.37 -1.32
C PHE A 8 -44.19 22.52 -0.37
N VAL A 9 -44.59 23.70 -0.91
CA VAL A 9 -44.96 24.85 -0.09
C VAL A 9 -46.23 24.56 0.73
N ARG A 10 -47.24 23.88 0.14
CA ARG A 10 -48.47 23.51 0.84
C ARG A 10 -48.29 22.44 1.91
N ARG A 11 -47.32 21.57 1.76
CA ARG A 11 -47.01 20.47 2.70
C ARG A 11 -45.68 20.68 3.39
N GLY A 12 -45.51 21.79 4.08
CA GLY A 12 -44.25 22.17 4.72
C GLY A 12 -43.62 21.08 5.62
N ALA A 13 -44.47 20.34 6.35
CA ALA A 13 -44.00 19.22 7.18
C ALA A 13 -43.34 18.11 6.35
N VAL A 14 -43.88 17.79 5.17
CA VAL A 14 -43.32 16.78 4.25
C VAL A 14 -42.01 17.27 3.66
N THR A 15 -41.92 18.56 3.34
CA THR A 15 -40.72 19.18 2.81
C THR A 15 -39.59 19.16 3.84
N ILE A 16 -39.88 19.49 5.10
CA ILE A 16 -38.92 19.44 6.20
C ILE A 16 -38.46 18.00 6.44
N ALA A 17 -39.38 17.03 6.48
CA ALA A 17 -39.03 15.61 6.63
C ALA A 17 -38.13 15.10 5.51
N LEU A 18 -38.39 15.49 4.25
CA LEU A 18 -37.56 15.17 3.10
C LEU A 18 -36.17 15.78 3.20
N LEU A 19 -36.08 17.03 3.64
CA LEU A 19 -34.83 17.73 3.88
C LEU A 19 -33.97 16.99 4.92
N PHE A 20 -34.61 16.62 6.06
CA PHE A 20 -33.90 15.83 7.08
C PHE A 20 -33.45 14.46 6.55
N ALA A 21 -34.29 13.76 5.77
CA ALA A 21 -33.93 12.49 5.17
C ALA A 21 -32.71 12.63 4.23
N ILE A 22 -32.68 13.69 3.42
CA ILE A 22 -31.52 14.00 2.55
C ILE A 22 -30.27 14.29 3.37
N PHE A 23 -30.36 15.13 4.41
CA PHE A 23 -29.23 15.46 5.26
C PHE A 23 -28.67 14.22 6.01
N PHE A 24 -29.57 13.40 6.57
CA PHE A 24 -29.17 12.15 7.23
C PHE A 24 -28.58 11.15 6.22
N GLY A 25 -29.18 11.00 5.04
CA GLY A 25 -28.67 10.15 3.96
C GLY A 25 -27.28 10.61 3.51
N MET A 26 -27.09 11.92 3.34
CA MET A 26 -25.79 12.49 2.97
C MET A 26 -24.75 12.26 4.06
N GLY A 27 -25.09 12.48 5.33
CA GLY A 27 -24.19 12.22 6.46
C GLY A 27 -23.80 10.74 6.56
N TYR A 28 -24.75 9.83 6.33
CA TYR A 28 -24.47 8.39 6.29
C TYR A 28 -23.54 8.02 5.15
N LEU A 29 -23.78 8.54 3.94
CA LEU A 29 -22.91 8.32 2.78
C LEU A 29 -21.52 8.87 2.99
N PHE A 30 -21.37 10.09 3.53
CA PHE A 30 -20.07 10.66 3.87
C PHE A 30 -19.28 9.81 4.87
N LYS A 31 -19.98 9.21 5.84
CA LYS A 31 -19.33 8.36 6.84
C LYS A 31 -18.91 6.98 6.28
N SER A 32 -19.57 6.51 5.24
CA SER A 32 -19.25 5.23 4.58
C SER A 32 -18.23 5.34 3.46
N LEU A 33 -17.92 6.56 2.99
CA LEU A 33 -16.91 6.77 1.97
C LEU A 33 -15.51 6.75 2.61
N PRO A 34 -14.57 6.00 2.04
CA PRO A 34 -13.17 6.06 2.49
C PRO A 34 -12.63 7.48 2.28
N THR A 35 -12.13 8.08 3.35
CA THR A 35 -11.49 9.40 3.30
C THR A 35 -10.04 9.22 2.89
N GLY A 36 -9.68 9.62 1.69
CA GLY A 36 -8.32 9.62 1.18
C GLY A 36 -8.22 10.54 -0.02
N PHE A 37 -7.06 11.18 -0.20
CA PHE A 37 -6.80 12.03 -1.36
C PHE A 37 -6.75 11.21 -2.65
N LEU A 38 -6.22 9.99 -2.55
CA LEU A 38 -6.21 8.99 -3.62
C LEU A 38 -6.52 7.62 -2.99
N PRO A 39 -7.53 6.89 -3.49
CA PRO A 39 -7.76 5.52 -3.06
C PRO A 39 -6.59 4.63 -3.49
N TYR A 40 -6.33 3.58 -2.71
CA TYR A 40 -5.38 2.55 -3.12
C TYR A 40 -5.90 1.84 -4.36
N GLU A 41 -5.22 2.02 -5.47
CA GLU A 41 -5.54 1.34 -6.72
C GLU A 41 -4.64 0.13 -6.92
N ASP A 42 -5.21 -0.93 -7.49
CA ASP A 42 -4.44 -2.08 -7.94
C ASP A 42 -3.75 -1.72 -9.26
N GLN A 43 -2.47 -1.38 -9.18
CA GLN A 43 -1.64 -1.03 -10.34
C GLN A 43 -1.06 -2.25 -11.06
N GLY A 44 -1.47 -3.47 -10.68
CA GLY A 44 -0.92 -4.70 -11.27
C GLY A 44 0.52 -4.99 -10.83
N ALA A 45 1.00 -4.34 -9.77
CA ALA A 45 2.34 -4.53 -9.25
C ALA A 45 2.39 -4.29 -7.74
N PHE A 46 3.38 -4.90 -7.10
CA PHE A 46 3.77 -4.62 -5.73
C PHE A 46 5.28 -4.42 -5.63
N MET A 47 5.69 -3.79 -4.57
CA MET A 47 7.10 -3.55 -4.27
C MET A 47 7.45 -4.13 -2.91
N VAL A 48 8.70 -4.58 -2.76
CA VAL A 48 9.23 -5.10 -1.50
C VAL A 48 10.60 -4.49 -1.26
N ASP A 49 10.76 -3.86 -0.10
CA ASP A 49 12.08 -3.45 0.40
C ASP A 49 12.57 -4.52 1.37
N LEU A 50 13.76 -5.03 1.13
CA LEU A 50 14.40 -6.07 1.91
C LEU A 50 15.64 -5.49 2.56
N ARG A 51 15.76 -5.65 3.88
CA ARG A 51 16.92 -5.16 4.63
C ARG A 51 17.41 -6.21 5.61
N LEU A 52 18.66 -6.58 5.46
CA LEU A 52 19.40 -7.43 6.39
C LEU A 52 19.96 -6.60 7.55
N PRO A 53 20.41 -7.24 8.64
CA PRO A 53 21.13 -6.57 9.72
C PRO A 53 22.34 -5.79 9.22
N ASP A 54 22.68 -4.72 9.93
CA ASP A 54 23.84 -3.90 9.61
C ASP A 54 25.12 -4.75 9.61
N GLY A 55 25.96 -4.54 8.59
CA GLY A 55 27.19 -5.31 8.39
C GLY A 55 27.01 -6.57 7.52
N ALA A 56 25.80 -6.90 7.05
CA ALA A 56 25.63 -7.95 6.06
C ALA A 56 26.32 -7.59 4.74
N SER A 57 27.02 -8.58 4.15
CA SER A 57 27.68 -8.41 2.86
C SER A 57 26.66 -8.49 1.71
N LEU A 58 27.01 -7.91 0.57
CA LEU A 58 26.19 -7.99 -0.63
C LEU A 58 25.87 -9.45 -1.03
N ASN A 59 26.86 -10.35 -0.95
CA ASN A 59 26.66 -11.78 -1.26
C ASN A 59 25.61 -12.44 -0.34
N ARG A 60 25.59 -12.07 0.95
CA ARG A 60 24.55 -12.58 1.86
C ARG A 60 23.19 -12.01 1.51
N THR A 61 23.14 -10.74 1.13
CA THR A 61 21.90 -10.11 0.66
C THR A 61 21.39 -10.78 -0.60
N GLU A 62 22.24 -11.10 -1.56
CA GLU A 62 21.87 -11.82 -2.79
C GLU A 62 21.31 -13.23 -2.50
N LEU A 63 21.90 -13.97 -1.55
CA LEU A 63 21.39 -15.29 -1.16
C LEU A 63 19.97 -15.22 -0.59
N VAL A 64 19.75 -14.32 0.38
CA VAL A 64 18.42 -14.12 0.98
C VAL A 64 17.42 -13.56 -0.05
N LEU A 65 17.90 -12.67 -0.93
CA LEU A 65 17.10 -12.12 -2.01
C LEU A 65 16.57 -13.21 -2.94
N THR A 66 17.43 -14.14 -3.36
CA THR A 66 17.07 -15.25 -4.23
C THR A 66 16.05 -16.20 -3.55
N GLU A 67 16.19 -16.42 -2.25
CA GLU A 67 15.21 -17.20 -1.49
C GLU A 67 13.83 -16.52 -1.50
N VAL A 68 13.78 -15.23 -1.19
CA VAL A 68 12.55 -14.45 -1.20
C VAL A 68 11.95 -14.35 -2.60
N GLU A 69 12.75 -14.20 -3.65
CA GLU A 69 12.27 -14.20 -5.05
C GLU A 69 11.56 -15.50 -5.41
N ASN A 70 12.12 -16.64 -5.01
CA ASN A 70 11.50 -17.93 -5.25
C ASN A 70 10.15 -18.03 -4.54
N GLU A 71 10.08 -17.64 -3.27
CA GLU A 71 8.81 -17.61 -2.51
C GLU A 71 7.77 -16.68 -3.13
N LEU A 72 8.19 -15.51 -3.63
CA LEU A 72 7.31 -14.55 -4.29
C LEU A 72 6.78 -15.07 -5.62
N SER A 73 7.62 -15.77 -6.38
CA SER A 73 7.25 -16.35 -7.69
C SER A 73 6.24 -17.50 -7.56
N GLU A 74 6.18 -18.16 -6.41
CA GLU A 74 5.21 -19.22 -6.12
C GLU A 74 3.82 -18.66 -5.74
N ILE A 75 3.70 -17.36 -5.51
CA ILE A 75 2.41 -16.76 -5.18
C ILE A 75 1.52 -16.75 -6.43
N ALA A 76 0.38 -17.41 -6.35
CA ALA A 76 -0.61 -17.39 -7.43
C ALA A 76 -1.05 -15.95 -7.76
N GLY A 77 -0.95 -15.58 -9.03
CA GLY A 77 -1.25 -14.24 -9.54
C GLY A 77 -0.03 -13.34 -9.71
N VAL A 78 1.17 -13.80 -9.32
CA VAL A 78 2.45 -13.16 -9.69
C VAL A 78 2.94 -13.78 -10.99
N THR A 79 3.28 -12.96 -11.97
CA THR A 79 3.79 -13.41 -13.28
C THR A 79 5.29 -13.26 -13.40
N ASP A 80 5.82 -12.16 -12.88
CA ASP A 80 7.24 -11.86 -12.95
C ASP A 80 7.72 -11.22 -11.66
N VAL A 81 8.98 -11.48 -11.32
CA VAL A 81 9.67 -10.86 -10.19
C VAL A 81 11.00 -10.30 -10.69
N MET A 82 11.25 -9.04 -10.40
CA MET A 82 12.50 -8.36 -10.71
C MET A 82 13.12 -7.83 -9.43
N SER A 83 14.40 -8.03 -9.21
CA SER A 83 15.09 -7.57 -8.02
C SER A 83 16.38 -6.80 -8.31
N VAL A 84 16.77 -5.99 -7.35
CA VAL A 84 18.02 -5.23 -7.35
C VAL A 84 18.67 -5.36 -5.98
N ALA A 85 19.81 -6.02 -5.90
CA ALA A 85 20.62 -6.07 -4.68
C ALA A 85 21.44 -4.78 -4.51
N GLY A 86 21.66 -4.40 -3.26
CA GLY A 86 22.47 -3.20 -2.94
C GLY A 86 21.73 -1.88 -2.97
N PHE A 87 20.38 -1.89 -3.10
CA PHE A 87 19.57 -0.68 -3.15
C PHE A 87 18.31 -0.81 -2.30
N SER A 88 17.98 0.22 -1.52
CA SER A 88 16.70 0.35 -0.81
C SER A 88 15.86 1.45 -1.44
N MET A 89 14.65 1.09 -1.87
CA MET A 89 13.70 2.06 -2.43
C MET A 89 13.13 2.98 -1.35
N LEU A 90 12.94 2.47 -0.15
CA LEU A 90 12.38 3.25 0.97
C LEU A 90 13.33 4.34 1.46
N SER A 91 14.63 4.05 1.55
CA SER A 91 15.63 5.03 1.97
C SER A 91 16.26 5.81 0.81
N GLY A 92 16.01 5.38 -0.45
CA GLY A 92 16.61 5.98 -1.63
C GLY A 92 18.15 5.87 -1.68
N SER A 93 18.74 4.92 -0.93
CA SER A 93 20.17 4.81 -0.72
C SER A 93 20.72 3.46 -1.16
N MET A 94 21.97 3.45 -1.60
CA MET A 94 22.72 2.22 -1.84
C MET A 94 23.32 1.70 -0.54
N SER A 95 23.07 0.42 -0.25
CA SER A 95 23.63 -0.26 0.92
C SER A 95 23.77 -1.75 0.64
N PRO A 96 24.93 -2.38 0.96
CA PRO A 96 25.16 -3.79 0.67
C PRO A 96 24.18 -4.74 1.40
N ASN A 97 23.57 -4.30 2.50
CA ASN A 97 22.59 -5.05 3.28
C ASN A 97 21.13 -4.79 2.86
N ALA A 98 20.91 -4.09 1.75
CA ALA A 98 19.58 -3.76 1.26
C ALA A 98 19.33 -4.37 -0.12
N ALA A 99 18.06 -4.69 -0.41
CA ALA A 99 17.61 -5.08 -1.74
C ALA A 99 16.18 -4.58 -1.99
N PHE A 100 15.83 -4.47 -3.24
CA PHE A 100 14.52 -4.02 -3.69
C PHE A 100 13.96 -5.00 -4.71
N ILE A 101 12.68 -5.36 -4.56
CA ILE A 101 11.98 -6.29 -5.44
C ILE A 101 10.74 -5.62 -5.99
N ILE A 102 10.47 -5.84 -7.27
CA ILE A 102 9.21 -5.51 -7.94
C ILE A 102 8.56 -6.81 -8.36
N GLY A 103 7.35 -7.08 -7.88
CA GLY A 103 6.53 -8.17 -8.34
C GLY A 103 5.44 -7.65 -9.29
N ILE A 104 5.34 -8.28 -10.44
CA ILE A 104 4.33 -7.98 -11.46
C ILE A 104 3.22 -8.99 -11.33
N LEU A 105 2.00 -8.49 -11.26
CA LEU A 105 0.80 -9.32 -11.15
C LEU A 105 0.19 -9.57 -12.53
N ASP A 106 -0.52 -10.69 -12.66
CA ASP A 106 -1.28 -10.99 -13.87
C ASP A 106 -2.34 -9.91 -14.15
N HIS A 107 -2.84 -9.88 -15.38
CA HIS A 107 -3.86 -8.92 -15.80
C HIS A 107 -5.12 -9.03 -14.93
N TRP A 108 -5.80 -7.91 -14.67
CA TRP A 108 -6.99 -7.85 -13.81
C TRP A 108 -8.08 -8.83 -14.23
N ASP A 109 -8.25 -9.07 -15.53
CA ASP A 109 -9.26 -10.00 -16.06
C ASP A 109 -9.00 -11.45 -15.60
N ASN A 110 -7.74 -11.81 -15.35
CA ASN A 110 -7.34 -13.12 -14.87
C ASN A 110 -7.37 -13.21 -13.33
N ARG A 111 -7.46 -12.07 -12.62
CA ARG A 111 -7.41 -11.98 -11.16
C ARG A 111 -8.74 -11.58 -10.53
N GLN A 112 -9.86 -11.98 -11.10
CA GLN A 112 -11.20 -11.64 -10.59
C GLN A 112 -11.65 -12.47 -9.38
N THR A 113 -10.90 -13.51 -9.01
CA THR A 113 -11.20 -14.32 -7.83
C THR A 113 -10.67 -13.65 -6.56
N PRO A 114 -11.36 -13.77 -5.41
CA PRO A 114 -10.91 -13.17 -4.14
C PRO A 114 -9.52 -13.62 -3.71
N GLU A 115 -9.10 -14.83 -4.11
CA GLU A 115 -7.80 -15.43 -3.78
C GLU A 115 -6.65 -14.76 -4.51
N LEU A 116 -6.91 -14.20 -5.70
CA LEU A 116 -5.95 -13.48 -6.54
C LEU A 116 -6.04 -11.96 -6.37
N SER A 117 -6.86 -11.48 -5.43
CA SER A 117 -6.98 -10.06 -5.14
C SER A 117 -5.67 -9.52 -4.53
N LEU A 118 -5.35 -8.27 -4.83
CA LEU A 118 -4.18 -7.58 -4.27
C LEU A 118 -4.13 -7.70 -2.73
N ARG A 119 -5.28 -7.62 -2.06
CA ARG A 119 -5.36 -7.75 -0.61
C ARG A 119 -4.91 -9.13 -0.12
N THR A 120 -5.31 -10.20 -0.81
CA THR A 120 -4.92 -11.57 -0.46
C THR A 120 -3.43 -11.80 -0.72
N ILE A 121 -2.92 -11.30 -1.86
CA ILE A 121 -1.50 -11.35 -2.20
C ILE A 121 -0.68 -10.62 -1.11
N PHE A 122 -1.10 -9.43 -0.69
CA PHE A 122 -0.45 -8.71 0.42
C PHE A 122 -0.51 -9.46 1.75
N GLY A 123 -1.56 -10.25 2.00
CA GLY A 123 -1.62 -11.15 3.15
C GLY A 123 -0.52 -12.21 3.11
N LYS A 124 -0.28 -12.82 1.95
CA LYS A 124 0.80 -13.80 1.73
C LYS A 124 2.18 -13.16 1.85
N LEU A 125 2.38 -11.96 1.27
CA LEU A 125 3.62 -11.19 1.40
C LEU A 125 3.97 -10.89 2.86
N ARG A 126 2.97 -10.54 3.66
CA ARG A 126 3.15 -10.31 5.10
C ARG A 126 3.47 -11.59 5.86
N ALA A 127 2.94 -12.73 5.43
CA ALA A 127 3.28 -14.02 6.04
C ALA A 127 4.75 -14.36 5.76
N ILE A 128 5.24 -14.20 4.54
CA ILE A 128 6.66 -14.35 4.15
C ILE A 128 7.52 -13.40 4.99
N SER A 129 7.11 -12.13 5.13
CA SER A 129 7.80 -11.15 5.97
C SER A 129 7.89 -11.58 7.45
N GLY A 130 6.87 -12.26 7.97
CA GLY A 130 6.83 -12.73 9.35
C GLY A 130 7.60 -14.03 9.59
N SER A 131 7.77 -14.88 8.58
CA SER A 131 8.50 -16.14 8.69
C SER A 131 10.01 -15.99 8.51
N ASN A 132 10.45 -14.97 7.78
CA ASN A 132 11.87 -14.71 7.55
C ASN A 132 12.50 -13.99 8.76
N SER A 133 13.46 -14.65 9.41
CA SER A 133 14.20 -14.10 10.56
C SER A 133 15.50 -13.39 10.15
N ASP A 134 15.98 -13.61 8.94
CA ASP A 134 17.29 -13.12 8.46
C ASP A 134 17.21 -11.72 7.88
N ALA A 135 16.04 -11.32 7.41
CA ALA A 135 15.82 -10.02 6.80
C ALA A 135 14.49 -9.38 7.22
N ARG A 136 14.49 -8.07 7.31
CA ARG A 136 13.27 -7.28 7.42
C ARG A 136 12.71 -7.07 6.01
N ILE A 137 11.54 -7.64 5.75
CA ILE A 137 10.85 -7.58 4.47
C ILE A 137 9.65 -6.65 4.62
N ILE A 138 9.57 -5.60 3.81
CA ILE A 138 8.50 -4.59 3.86
C ILE A 138 7.81 -4.53 2.52
N PRO A 139 6.66 -5.20 2.35
CA PRO A 139 5.86 -5.07 1.15
C PRO A 139 5.05 -3.78 1.15
N PHE A 140 4.99 -3.09 0.00
CA PHE A 140 4.20 -1.88 -0.19
C PHE A 140 3.68 -1.76 -1.63
N VAL A 141 2.67 -0.92 -1.82
CA VAL A 141 2.11 -0.64 -3.15
C VAL A 141 2.86 0.55 -3.75
N PRO A 142 3.16 0.53 -5.05
CA PRO A 142 3.70 1.70 -5.73
C PRO A 142 2.86 2.96 -5.45
N PRO A 143 3.47 4.13 -5.31
CA PRO A 143 2.71 5.36 -5.15
C PRO A 143 1.87 5.62 -6.40
N PRO A 144 0.60 6.07 -6.25
CA PRO A 144 -0.28 6.31 -7.40
C PRO A 144 0.23 7.44 -8.31
N ILE A 145 1.10 8.31 -7.81
CA ILE A 145 1.75 9.37 -8.58
C ILE A 145 3.27 9.24 -8.42
N PRO A 146 4.01 8.88 -9.49
CA PRO A 146 5.46 8.85 -9.44
C PRO A 146 6.04 10.21 -9.04
N GLY A 147 6.98 10.19 -8.07
CA GLY A 147 7.64 11.41 -7.59
C GLY A 147 6.94 12.13 -6.44
N LEU A 148 5.77 11.69 -6.00
CA LEU A 148 5.08 12.22 -4.82
C LEU A 148 5.33 11.36 -3.56
N GLY A 149 6.56 10.95 -3.33
CA GLY A 149 6.98 10.06 -2.25
C GLY A 149 7.33 8.66 -2.76
N SER A 150 8.02 7.88 -1.94
CA SER A 150 8.42 6.49 -2.24
C SER A 150 7.33 5.48 -1.91
N THR A 151 6.43 5.82 -0.98
CA THR A 151 5.29 5.00 -0.56
C THR A 151 4.07 5.86 -0.32
N SER A 152 2.89 5.23 -0.24
CA SER A 152 1.68 5.93 0.24
C SER A 152 1.77 6.13 1.75
N GLY A 153 1.61 7.38 2.22
CA GLY A 153 1.70 7.75 3.63
C GLY A 153 2.38 9.10 3.83
N PHE A 154 2.98 9.28 4.98
CA PHE A 154 3.86 10.42 5.26
C PHE A 154 5.23 9.92 5.69
N GLU A 155 6.27 10.64 5.29
CA GLU A 155 7.64 10.39 5.70
C GLU A 155 7.98 11.32 6.88
N PHE A 156 8.49 10.75 7.95
CA PHE A 156 8.93 11.49 9.12
C PHE A 156 10.42 11.21 9.34
N VAL A 157 11.23 12.25 9.22
CA VAL A 157 12.66 12.19 9.47
C VAL A 157 12.95 12.79 10.85
N LEU A 158 13.39 11.94 11.79
CA LEU A 158 13.89 12.38 13.09
C LEU A 158 15.41 12.54 12.99
N GLN A 159 15.89 13.76 13.15
CA GLN A 159 17.30 14.05 13.18
C GLN A 159 17.73 14.48 14.58
N ASP A 160 18.70 13.77 15.17
CA ASP A 160 19.33 14.21 16.41
C ASP A 160 20.44 15.21 16.07
N LEU A 161 20.27 16.45 16.49
CA LEU A 161 21.24 17.52 16.34
C LEU A 161 22.14 17.72 17.57
N SER A 162 21.93 16.93 18.63
CA SER A 162 22.66 17.08 19.89
C SER A 162 24.11 16.58 19.83
N GLY A 163 24.45 15.79 18.81
CA GLY A 163 25.81 15.19 18.68
C GLY A 163 26.15 14.21 19.80
N GLY A 164 25.15 13.78 20.57
CA GLY A 164 25.31 12.78 21.62
C GLY A 164 25.52 11.37 21.05
N SER A 165 26.16 10.50 21.83
CA SER A 165 26.27 9.07 21.52
C SER A 165 24.88 8.42 21.53
N LEU A 166 24.58 7.59 20.53
CA LEU A 166 23.34 6.79 20.47
C LEU A 166 23.30 5.65 21.52
N VAL A 167 24.22 5.67 22.47
CA VAL A 167 24.33 4.66 23.53
C VAL A 167 24.09 5.38 24.86
N ASP A 168 22.83 5.48 25.24
CA ASP A 168 22.35 5.59 26.64
C ASP A 168 20.90 5.09 26.72
#